data_f5bc482db6d4161052163a30db58e037
#
_entry.id   f5bc482db6d4161052163a30db58e037
#
_cell.length_a   1.000
_cell.length_b   1.000
_cell.length_c   1.000
_cell.angle_alpha   90.00
_cell.angle_beta   90.00
_cell.angle_gamma   90.00
#
_symmetry.space_group_name_H-M   'P 1'
#
loop_
_entity.id
_entity.type
_entity.pdbx_description
1 polymer ?
#
loop_
_entity_poly.entity_id
_entity_poly.type
_entity_poly.pdbx_seq_one_letter_code
_entity_poly.pdbx_strand_id
1 'polypeptide(L)'
;MAERLVPEHEPLNLERSRRRFFPGTFFSDPAWIFQAAALLFLTAFFYWPLTRFLFGPHPLDPGASFLELKILFDFLGDSWNLGVLGFSFFQAFLSAFLSVLLGFGVAWIQVHYHFPGKRWFRLLTFLPFVLPSIVVVLAMILFFGNNGWINRGLMMFLGEKEPPLQFLYSLNGILIAHVYYNFPIAAKLIGDQWSRLSEDFERAARSLGAG
;
A
#
# COMPACT_ATOMS: atom_id res chain seq x y z
N MET A 1 69.00 11.01 1.10
CA MET A 1 68.55 10.86 -0.29
C MET A 1 67.42 9.84 -0.27
N ALA A 2 66.19 10.33 -0.10
CA ALA A 2 64.98 9.51 -0.19
C ALA A 2 63.87 10.48 -0.59
N GLU A 3 63.70 10.59 -1.90
CA GLU A 3 62.65 11.34 -2.58
C GLU A 3 61.34 10.53 -2.45
N ARG A 4 60.41 10.99 -1.62
CA ARG A 4 59.08 10.42 -1.53
C ARG A 4 58.28 10.80 -2.76
N LEU A 5 58.02 9.86 -3.63
CA LEU A 5 57.07 9.95 -4.73
C LEU A 5 55.67 10.28 -4.17
N VAL A 6 55.19 11.46 -4.39
CA VAL A 6 53.82 11.87 -4.18
C VAL A 6 52.99 11.14 -5.24
N PRO A 7 51.93 10.40 -4.87
CA PRO A 7 51.06 9.80 -5.88
C PRO A 7 50.32 10.91 -6.63
N GLU A 8 50.53 10.91 -7.95
CA GLU A 8 49.87 11.79 -8.92
C GLU A 8 48.35 11.58 -8.80
N HIS A 9 47.64 12.59 -8.37
CA HIS A 9 46.20 12.59 -8.31
C HIS A 9 45.67 12.51 -9.74
N GLU A 10 45.21 11.34 -10.13
CA GLU A 10 44.44 11.13 -11.35
C GLU A 10 43.22 12.07 -11.32
N PRO A 11 43.07 12.99 -12.31
CA PRO A 11 41.94 13.91 -12.30
C PRO A 11 40.64 13.13 -12.41
N LEU A 12 39.78 13.29 -11.40
CA LEU A 12 38.42 12.77 -11.39
C LEU A 12 37.74 13.12 -12.72
N ASN A 13 37.57 12.14 -13.56
CA ASN A 13 36.94 12.25 -14.87
C ASN A 13 35.44 12.53 -14.67
N LEU A 14 35.09 13.80 -14.43
CA LEU A 14 33.73 14.30 -14.26
C LEU A 14 32.87 14.21 -15.53
N GLU A 15 33.46 13.79 -16.65
CA GLU A 15 32.75 13.66 -17.91
C GLU A 15 31.86 12.39 -17.98
N ARG A 16 32.07 11.35 -17.13
CA ARG A 16 31.22 10.17 -17.12
C ARG A 16 29.84 10.34 -16.49
N SER A 17 29.59 11.44 -15.77
CA SER A 17 28.34 11.69 -15.07
C SER A 17 27.29 12.44 -15.91
N ARG A 18 27.67 13.05 -17.02
CA ARG A 18 26.70 13.63 -17.94
C ARG A 18 26.20 12.58 -18.94
N ARG A 19 25.44 11.61 -18.48
CA ARG A 19 24.50 10.93 -19.38
C ARG A 19 23.50 11.99 -19.83
N ARG A 20 23.81 12.57 -20.97
CA ARG A 20 22.99 13.54 -21.68
C ARG A 20 21.61 12.92 -21.87
N PHE A 21 20.62 13.51 -21.23
CA PHE A 21 19.22 13.35 -21.57
C PHE A 21 19.03 14.00 -22.95
N PHE A 22 19.44 13.32 -24.01
CA PHE A 22 19.18 13.75 -25.38
C PHE A 22 17.82 13.23 -25.82
N PRO A 23 16.83 14.09 -26.13
CA PRO A 23 15.54 13.67 -26.66
C PRO A 23 15.62 13.03 -28.06
N GLY A 24 16.80 12.96 -28.68
CA GLY A 24 16.98 12.44 -30.03
C GLY A 24 17.16 10.92 -30.20
N THR A 25 17.33 10.15 -29.12
CA THR A 25 17.58 8.71 -29.19
C THR A 25 16.36 7.86 -28.83
N PHE A 26 15.21 8.48 -28.59
CA PHE A 26 14.00 7.77 -28.16
C PHE A 26 13.48 6.78 -29.24
N PHE A 27 13.69 7.08 -30.53
CA PHE A 27 13.24 6.25 -31.64
C PHE A 27 14.31 5.29 -32.17
N SER A 28 15.54 5.34 -31.70
CA SER A 28 16.62 4.44 -32.15
C SER A 28 16.72 3.13 -31.37
N ASP A 29 16.07 3.06 -30.20
CA ASP A 29 16.01 1.85 -29.37
C ASP A 29 14.68 1.14 -29.62
N PRO A 30 14.67 -0.15 -30.03
CA PRO A 30 13.42 -0.91 -30.27
C PRO A 30 12.51 -0.99 -29.03
N ALA A 31 12.98 -0.61 -27.85
CA ALA A 31 12.19 -0.53 -26.61
C ALA A 31 10.97 0.42 -26.72
N TRP A 32 11.01 1.45 -27.60
CA TRP A 32 9.87 2.34 -27.80
C TRP A 32 8.63 1.62 -28.36
N ILE A 33 8.81 0.51 -29.12
CA ILE A 33 7.71 -0.28 -29.65
C ILE A 33 6.92 -0.92 -28.51
N PHE A 34 7.62 -1.50 -27.52
CA PHE A 34 6.97 -2.07 -26.33
C PHE A 34 6.28 -1.01 -25.49
N GLN A 35 6.88 0.16 -25.36
CA GLN A 35 6.27 1.29 -24.63
C GLN A 35 5.01 1.79 -25.37
N ALA A 36 5.09 1.95 -26.69
CA ALA A 36 3.94 2.34 -27.51
C ALA A 36 2.82 1.29 -27.46
N ALA A 37 3.15 0.01 -27.54
CA ALA A 37 2.18 -1.09 -27.42
C ALA A 37 1.50 -1.08 -26.03
N ALA A 38 2.26 -0.89 -24.94
CA ALA A 38 1.72 -0.77 -23.59
C ALA A 38 0.81 0.45 -23.43
N LEU A 39 1.22 1.61 -23.97
CA LEU A 39 0.39 2.82 -23.95
C LEU A 39 -0.89 2.64 -24.77
N LEU A 40 -0.81 2.02 -25.94
CA LEU A 40 -1.97 1.73 -26.77
C LEU A 40 -2.93 0.78 -26.07
N PHE A 41 -2.40 -0.27 -25.45
CA PHE A 41 -3.19 -1.21 -24.65
C PHE A 41 -3.90 -0.49 -23.48
N LEU A 42 -3.18 0.30 -22.70
CA LEU A 42 -3.76 1.08 -21.60
C LEU A 42 -4.81 2.06 -22.12
N THR A 43 -4.55 2.74 -23.24
CA THR A 43 -5.51 3.68 -23.83
C THR A 43 -6.76 2.96 -24.29
N ALA A 44 -6.64 1.84 -24.99
CA ALA A 44 -7.79 1.11 -25.55
C ALA A 44 -8.62 0.39 -24.48
N PHE A 45 -7.97 -0.22 -23.47
CA PHE A 45 -8.63 -1.10 -22.52
C PHE A 45 -8.92 -0.43 -21.16
N PHE A 46 -8.24 0.65 -20.82
CA PHE A 46 -8.45 1.35 -19.56
C PHE A 46 -8.96 2.77 -19.78
N TYR A 47 -8.22 3.63 -20.47
CA TYR A 47 -8.61 5.03 -20.62
C TYR A 47 -9.85 5.23 -21.50
N TRP A 48 -9.99 4.51 -22.60
CA TRP A 48 -11.15 4.62 -23.46
C TRP A 48 -12.47 4.20 -22.76
N PRO A 49 -12.57 3.02 -22.12
CA PRO A 49 -13.76 2.69 -21.33
C PRO A 49 -14.02 3.67 -20.19
N LEU A 50 -12.96 4.13 -19.51
CA LEU A 50 -13.08 5.10 -18.43
C LEU A 50 -13.64 6.46 -18.93
N THR A 51 -13.13 6.97 -20.05
CA THR A 51 -13.66 8.21 -20.66
C THR A 51 -15.09 8.05 -21.13
N ARG A 52 -15.43 6.88 -21.70
CA ARG A 52 -16.82 6.58 -22.09
C ARG A 52 -17.75 6.47 -20.90
N PHE A 53 -17.27 5.95 -19.78
CA PHE A 53 -18.03 5.89 -18.53
C PHE A 53 -18.23 7.29 -17.93
N LEU A 54 -17.18 8.10 -17.87
CA LEU A 54 -17.23 9.43 -17.23
C LEU A 54 -17.95 10.49 -18.09
N PHE A 55 -17.75 10.49 -19.41
CA PHE A 55 -18.22 11.53 -20.33
C PHE A 55 -19.24 11.02 -21.34
N GLY A 56 -19.52 9.72 -21.37
CA GLY A 56 -20.54 9.13 -22.22
C GLY A 56 -21.96 9.37 -21.68
N PRO A 57 -22.99 9.09 -22.48
CA PRO A 57 -24.37 9.21 -22.07
C PRO A 57 -24.65 8.30 -20.87
N HIS A 58 -25.38 8.84 -19.87
CA HIS A 58 -25.75 8.08 -18.68
C HIS A 58 -26.74 6.95 -19.07
N PRO A 59 -26.57 5.70 -18.53
CA PRO A 59 -27.43 4.56 -18.89
C PRO A 59 -28.92 4.78 -18.62
N LEU A 60 -29.25 5.60 -17.62
CA LEU A 60 -30.64 5.91 -17.21
C LEU A 60 -31.15 7.23 -17.76
N ASP A 61 -30.26 8.11 -18.26
CA ASP A 61 -30.62 9.38 -18.89
C ASP A 61 -29.63 9.67 -20.03
N PRO A 62 -29.98 9.31 -21.28
CA PRO A 62 -29.11 9.53 -22.44
C PRO A 62 -28.73 10.97 -22.74
N GLY A 63 -29.46 11.93 -22.16
CA GLY A 63 -29.19 13.36 -22.28
C GLY A 63 -28.17 13.92 -21.28
N ALA A 64 -27.84 13.16 -20.25
CA ALA A 64 -26.90 13.56 -19.21
C ALA A 64 -25.60 12.77 -19.31
N SER A 65 -24.46 13.41 -19.05
CA SER A 65 -23.19 12.73 -18.82
C SER A 65 -22.97 12.51 -17.32
N PHE A 66 -22.23 11.46 -16.95
CA PHE A 66 -21.96 11.13 -15.56
C PHE A 66 -21.26 12.27 -14.78
N LEU A 67 -20.50 13.13 -15.48
CA LEU A 67 -19.82 14.32 -14.93
C LEU A 67 -20.62 15.62 -15.09
N GLU A 68 -21.92 15.58 -15.26
CA GLU A 68 -22.69 16.82 -15.16
C GLU A 68 -22.54 17.42 -13.75
N LEU A 69 -22.08 18.66 -13.69
CA LEU A 69 -21.93 19.39 -12.43
C LEU A 69 -23.22 19.40 -11.61
N LYS A 70 -24.36 19.38 -12.27
CA LYS A 70 -25.68 19.30 -11.62
C LYS A 70 -25.82 18.01 -10.81
N ILE A 71 -25.49 16.86 -11.39
CA ILE A 71 -25.55 15.56 -10.69
C ILE A 71 -24.63 15.56 -9.48
N LEU A 72 -23.43 16.15 -9.60
CA LEU A 72 -22.49 16.30 -8.50
C LEU A 72 -23.05 17.20 -7.39
N PHE A 73 -23.66 18.33 -7.74
CA PHE A 73 -24.28 19.24 -6.75
C PHE A 73 -25.50 18.61 -6.09
N ASP A 74 -26.34 17.91 -6.84
CA ASP A 74 -27.50 17.18 -6.29
C ASP A 74 -27.04 16.05 -5.34
N PHE A 75 -25.98 15.33 -5.73
CA PHE A 75 -25.37 14.30 -4.88
C PHE A 75 -24.81 14.90 -3.58
N LEU A 76 -24.05 15.99 -3.66
CA LEU A 76 -23.47 16.68 -2.51
C LEU A 76 -24.51 17.47 -1.68
N GLY A 77 -25.67 17.80 -2.26
CA GLY A 77 -26.79 18.43 -1.56
C GLY A 77 -27.59 17.45 -0.67
N ASP A 78 -27.46 16.15 -0.92
CA ASP A 78 -28.16 15.13 -0.13
C ASP A 78 -27.39 14.78 1.14
N SER A 79 -28.02 14.99 2.29
CA SER A 79 -27.43 14.69 3.61
C SER A 79 -27.09 13.22 3.82
N TRP A 80 -27.84 12.30 3.20
CA TRP A 80 -27.53 10.87 3.23
C TRP A 80 -26.19 10.57 2.53
N ASN A 81 -26.00 11.11 1.34
CA ASN A 81 -24.77 10.92 0.57
C ASN A 81 -23.56 11.53 1.28
N LEU A 82 -23.72 12.69 1.89
CA LEU A 82 -22.66 13.29 2.73
C LEU A 82 -22.33 12.42 3.94
N GLY A 83 -23.35 11.82 4.57
CA GLY A 83 -23.16 10.87 5.67
C GLY A 83 -22.34 9.64 5.24
N VAL A 84 -22.67 9.06 4.08
CA VAL A 84 -21.94 7.92 3.51
C VAL A 84 -20.49 8.29 3.17
N LEU A 85 -20.28 9.47 2.57
CA LEU A 85 -18.94 9.98 2.29
C LEU A 85 -18.13 10.18 3.58
N GLY A 86 -18.73 10.87 4.56
CA GLY A 86 -18.09 11.10 5.87
C GLY A 86 -17.70 9.80 6.55
N PHE A 87 -18.59 8.81 6.57
CA PHE A 87 -18.28 7.47 7.09
C PHE A 87 -17.14 6.80 6.31
N SER A 88 -17.16 6.88 4.98
CA SER A 88 -16.13 6.28 4.13
C SER A 88 -14.75 6.91 4.38
N PHE A 89 -14.67 8.23 4.48
CA PHE A 89 -13.42 8.92 4.83
C PHE A 89 -12.93 8.58 6.23
N PHE A 90 -13.82 8.58 7.21
CA PHE A 90 -13.49 8.20 8.59
C PHE A 90 -12.95 6.78 8.66
N GLN A 91 -13.63 5.82 8.04
CA GLN A 91 -13.22 4.43 8.01
C GLN A 91 -11.88 4.25 7.28
N ALA A 92 -11.68 4.92 6.12
CA ALA A 92 -10.44 4.88 5.38
C ALA A 92 -9.25 5.45 6.17
N PHE A 93 -9.45 6.61 6.82
CA PHE A 93 -8.44 7.24 7.66
C PHE A 93 -8.06 6.32 8.83
N LEU A 94 -9.07 5.79 9.54
CA LEU A 94 -8.85 4.94 10.71
C LEU A 94 -8.13 3.64 10.33
N SER A 95 -8.53 3.01 9.22
CA SER A 95 -7.87 1.79 8.73
C SER A 95 -6.44 2.04 8.28
N ALA A 96 -6.17 3.17 7.61
CA ALA A 96 -4.82 3.56 7.22
C ALA A 96 -3.93 3.81 8.45
N PHE A 97 -4.43 4.57 9.42
CA PHE A 97 -3.72 4.84 10.68
C PHE A 97 -3.37 3.55 11.43
N LEU A 98 -4.33 2.66 11.61
CA LEU A 98 -4.11 1.38 12.29
C LEU A 98 -3.15 0.46 11.50
N SER A 99 -3.22 0.48 10.17
CA SER A 99 -2.31 -0.29 9.31
C SER A 99 -0.87 0.21 9.44
N VAL A 100 -0.67 1.54 9.49
CA VAL A 100 0.66 2.14 9.69
C VAL A 100 1.18 1.83 11.09
N LEU A 101 0.34 1.95 12.11
CA LEU A 101 0.71 1.66 13.49
C LEU A 101 1.17 0.21 13.67
N LEU A 102 0.39 -0.75 13.16
CA LEU A 102 0.76 -2.16 13.19
C LEU A 102 2.01 -2.44 12.33
N GLY A 103 2.05 -1.87 11.12
CA GLY A 103 3.18 -1.98 10.21
C GLY A 103 4.47 -1.44 10.80
N PHE A 104 4.41 -0.32 11.54
CA PHE A 104 5.54 0.25 12.26
C PHE A 104 6.08 -0.73 13.31
N GLY A 105 5.20 -1.29 14.16
CA GLY A 105 5.62 -2.28 15.16
C GLY A 105 6.27 -3.51 14.54
N VAL A 106 5.71 -4.03 13.43
CA VAL A 106 6.28 -5.17 12.70
C VAL A 106 7.62 -4.82 12.06
N ALA A 107 7.75 -3.63 11.45
CA ALA A 107 9.00 -3.14 10.87
C ALA A 107 10.08 -2.99 11.94
N TRP A 108 9.73 -2.42 13.09
CA TRP A 108 10.63 -2.27 14.23
C TRP A 108 11.23 -3.62 14.65
N ILE A 109 10.37 -4.62 14.86
CA ILE A 109 10.83 -5.98 15.22
C ILE A 109 11.72 -6.56 14.13
N GLN A 110 11.35 -6.38 12.86
CA GLN A 110 12.12 -6.94 11.74
C GLN A 110 13.50 -6.29 11.53
N VAL A 111 13.65 -5.02 11.86
CA VAL A 111 14.93 -4.30 11.67
C VAL A 111 15.84 -4.52 12.87
N HIS A 112 15.35 -4.30 14.09
CA HIS A 112 16.19 -4.21 15.29
C HIS A 112 16.46 -5.55 15.98
N TYR A 113 15.62 -6.56 15.76
CA TYR A 113 15.78 -7.84 16.46
C TYR A 113 16.27 -8.97 15.55
N HIS A 114 17.17 -9.78 16.08
CA HIS A 114 17.63 -11.04 15.47
C HIS A 114 17.13 -12.20 16.32
N PHE A 115 16.26 -13.02 15.77
CA PHE A 115 15.67 -14.18 16.47
C PHE A 115 15.55 -15.39 15.52
N PRO A 116 15.56 -16.62 16.05
CA PRO A 116 15.33 -17.81 15.24
C PRO A 116 13.92 -17.73 14.64
N GLY A 117 13.79 -18.05 13.35
CA GLY A 117 12.50 -17.96 12.66
C GLY A 117 12.16 -16.59 12.05
N LYS A 118 13.03 -15.57 12.12
CA LYS A 118 12.83 -14.24 11.51
C LYS A 118 12.44 -14.32 10.03
N ARG A 119 12.98 -15.30 9.29
CA ARG A 119 12.63 -15.53 7.88
C ARG A 119 11.17 -15.92 7.73
N TRP A 120 10.67 -16.82 8.57
CA TRP A 120 9.28 -17.25 8.57
C TRP A 120 8.35 -16.13 9.01
N PHE A 121 8.73 -15.37 10.03
CA PHE A 121 7.99 -14.19 10.47
C PHE A 121 7.81 -13.18 9.32
N ARG A 122 8.87 -12.91 8.56
CA ARG A 122 8.82 -12.04 7.38
C ARG A 122 7.89 -12.60 6.30
N LEU A 123 7.98 -13.87 5.98
CA LEU A 123 7.10 -14.52 4.99
C LEU A 123 5.63 -14.45 5.42
N LEU A 124 5.34 -14.77 6.67
CA LEU A 124 3.98 -14.71 7.22
C LEU A 124 3.43 -13.29 7.25
N THR A 125 4.28 -12.28 7.49
CA THR A 125 3.88 -10.87 7.43
C THR A 125 3.38 -10.49 6.02
N PHE A 126 3.99 -11.02 4.95
CA PHE A 126 3.58 -10.68 3.58
C PHE A 126 2.48 -11.59 3.02
N LEU A 127 2.16 -12.67 3.69
CA LEU A 127 1.13 -13.62 3.24
C LEU A 127 -0.22 -12.95 2.94
N PRO A 128 -0.76 -12.05 3.80
CA PRO A 128 -2.03 -11.39 3.53
C PRO A 128 -2.06 -10.61 2.23
N PHE A 129 -0.96 -9.97 1.88
CA PHE A 129 -0.85 -9.17 0.65
C PHE A 129 -0.83 -10.01 -0.63
N VAL A 130 -0.34 -11.25 -0.55
CA VAL A 130 -0.24 -12.16 -1.70
C VAL A 130 -1.56 -12.90 -1.94
N LEU A 131 -2.36 -13.10 -0.90
CA LEU A 131 -3.63 -13.81 -0.99
C LEU A 131 -4.67 -12.99 -1.78
N PRO A 132 -5.45 -13.62 -2.67
CA PRO A 132 -6.61 -12.98 -3.28
C PRO A 132 -7.58 -12.49 -2.20
N SER A 133 -8.15 -11.30 -2.38
CA SER A 133 -9.05 -10.68 -1.39
C SER A 133 -10.24 -11.58 -1.03
N ILE A 134 -10.77 -12.32 -2.01
CA ILE A 134 -11.88 -13.26 -1.76
C ILE A 134 -11.50 -14.38 -0.78
N VAL A 135 -10.26 -14.85 -0.82
CA VAL A 135 -9.77 -15.89 0.12
C VAL A 135 -9.69 -15.32 1.53
N VAL A 136 -9.22 -14.08 1.68
CA VAL A 136 -9.17 -13.40 2.98
C VAL A 136 -10.57 -13.18 3.55
N VAL A 137 -11.52 -12.74 2.72
CA VAL A 137 -12.93 -12.57 3.15
C VAL A 137 -13.53 -13.89 3.59
N LEU A 138 -13.35 -14.97 2.81
CA LEU A 138 -13.84 -16.30 3.18
C LEU A 138 -13.19 -16.80 4.47
N ALA A 139 -11.88 -16.61 4.64
CA ALA A 139 -11.19 -16.96 5.87
C ALA A 139 -11.76 -16.18 7.07
N MET A 140 -11.99 -14.86 6.94
CA MET A 140 -12.59 -14.07 8.00
C MET A 140 -13.99 -14.57 8.39
N ILE A 141 -14.83 -14.94 7.41
CA ILE A 141 -16.16 -15.51 7.66
C ILE A 141 -16.05 -16.89 8.35
N LEU A 142 -15.15 -17.75 7.88
CA LEU A 142 -14.97 -19.10 8.45
C LEU A 142 -14.43 -19.06 9.88
N PHE A 143 -13.56 -18.11 10.20
CA PHE A 143 -12.97 -17.99 11.54
C PHE A 143 -13.85 -17.17 12.49
N PHE A 144 -14.29 -15.99 12.07
CA PHE A 144 -14.91 -14.97 12.92
C PHE A 144 -16.41 -14.75 12.66
N GLY A 145 -17.00 -15.42 11.67
CA GLY A 145 -18.45 -15.35 11.42
C GLY A 145 -19.26 -15.88 12.60
N ASN A 146 -20.56 -15.60 12.62
CA ASN A 146 -21.43 -16.05 13.72
C ASN A 146 -21.36 -17.57 13.95
N ASN A 147 -21.23 -18.35 12.88
CA ASN A 147 -21.03 -19.80 12.92
C ASN A 147 -19.57 -20.21 12.68
N GLY A 148 -18.64 -19.28 12.80
CA GLY A 148 -17.22 -19.50 12.57
C GLY A 148 -16.57 -20.37 13.66
N TRP A 149 -15.40 -20.88 13.35
CA TRP A 149 -14.71 -21.81 14.24
C TRP A 149 -14.42 -21.22 15.62
N ILE A 150 -14.04 -19.93 15.69
CA ILE A 150 -13.75 -19.25 16.94
C ILE A 150 -15.03 -19.08 17.76
N ASN A 151 -16.12 -18.63 17.16
CA ASN A 151 -17.40 -18.50 17.85
C ASN A 151 -17.92 -19.86 18.36
N ARG A 152 -17.82 -20.91 17.55
CA ARG A 152 -18.19 -22.27 17.99
C ARG A 152 -17.35 -22.74 19.17
N GLY A 153 -16.03 -22.51 19.12
CA GLY A 153 -15.16 -22.84 20.22
C GLY A 153 -15.49 -22.07 21.50
N LEU A 154 -15.75 -20.77 21.39
CA LEU A 154 -16.15 -19.93 22.53
C LEU A 154 -17.51 -20.32 23.10
N MET A 155 -18.52 -20.59 22.26
CA MET A 155 -19.83 -21.07 22.71
C MET A 155 -19.70 -22.36 23.50
N MET A 156 -18.87 -23.31 23.01
CA MET A 156 -18.64 -24.58 23.72
C MET A 156 -17.92 -24.34 25.06
N PHE A 157 -16.95 -23.43 25.12
CA PHE A 157 -16.17 -23.16 26.32
C PHE A 157 -16.95 -22.35 27.36
N LEU A 158 -17.74 -21.35 26.91
CA LEU A 158 -18.51 -20.45 27.78
C LEU A 158 -19.91 -20.98 28.12
N GLY A 159 -20.38 -22.03 27.43
CA GLY A 159 -21.74 -22.56 27.58
C GLY A 159 -22.84 -21.66 26.99
N GLU A 160 -22.45 -20.72 26.13
CA GLU A 160 -23.35 -19.74 25.50
C GLU A 160 -24.07 -20.36 24.28
N LYS A 161 -25.32 -19.94 24.05
CA LYS A 161 -26.09 -20.35 22.86
C LYS A 161 -25.95 -19.40 21.67
N GLU A 162 -25.52 -18.17 21.93
CA GLU A 162 -25.31 -17.13 20.93
C GLU A 162 -23.83 -16.88 20.69
N PRO A 163 -23.44 -16.48 19.46
CA PRO A 163 -22.06 -16.20 19.16
C PRO A 163 -21.57 -14.99 19.95
N PRO A 164 -20.54 -15.12 20.81
CA PRO A 164 -20.03 -14.00 21.60
C PRO A 164 -19.30 -12.94 20.80
N LEU A 165 -18.75 -13.31 19.61
CA LEU A 165 -18.07 -12.38 18.72
C LEU A 165 -18.94 -12.04 17.53
N GLN A 166 -19.59 -10.88 17.54
CA GLN A 166 -20.48 -10.41 16.48
C GLN A 166 -19.91 -9.17 15.73
N PHE A 167 -18.59 -8.97 15.76
CA PHE A 167 -17.96 -7.79 15.19
C PHE A 167 -17.75 -7.85 13.67
N LEU A 168 -17.81 -9.04 13.05
CA LEU A 168 -17.41 -9.21 11.65
C LEU A 168 -18.25 -8.37 10.67
N TYR A 169 -19.54 -8.22 10.94
CA TYR A 169 -20.47 -7.45 10.10
C TYR A 169 -20.66 -6.01 10.59
N SER A 170 -19.62 -5.43 11.20
CA SER A 170 -19.60 -4.08 11.73
C SER A 170 -18.38 -3.30 11.23
N LEU A 171 -18.27 -2.02 11.62
CA LEU A 171 -17.08 -1.21 11.36
C LEU A 171 -15.79 -1.91 11.83
N ASN A 172 -15.84 -2.60 12.98
CA ASN A 172 -14.67 -3.31 13.51
C ASN A 172 -14.22 -4.44 12.57
N GLY A 173 -15.14 -5.18 11.98
CA GLY A 173 -14.82 -6.22 10.98
C GLY A 173 -14.16 -5.64 9.73
N ILE A 174 -14.69 -4.52 9.24
CA ILE A 174 -14.09 -3.80 8.09
C ILE A 174 -12.68 -3.35 8.44
N LEU A 175 -12.48 -2.73 9.62
CA LEU A 175 -11.16 -2.25 10.05
C LEU A 175 -10.15 -3.39 10.19
N ILE A 176 -10.53 -4.50 10.82
CA ILE A 176 -9.66 -5.68 10.98
C ILE A 176 -9.24 -6.22 9.62
N ALA A 177 -10.19 -6.39 8.69
CA ALA A 177 -9.91 -6.88 7.35
C ALA A 177 -8.98 -5.93 6.58
N HIS A 178 -9.24 -4.62 6.62
CA HIS A 178 -8.41 -3.62 5.96
C HIS A 178 -6.99 -3.53 6.58
N VAL A 179 -6.90 -3.52 7.90
CA VAL A 179 -5.60 -3.50 8.58
C VAL A 179 -4.81 -4.77 8.26
N TYR A 180 -5.44 -5.94 8.36
CA TYR A 180 -4.81 -7.21 8.04
C TYR A 180 -4.25 -7.24 6.61
N TYR A 181 -4.96 -6.63 5.65
CA TYR A 181 -4.54 -6.62 4.25
C TYR A 181 -3.47 -5.57 3.96
N ASN A 182 -3.49 -4.43 4.64
CA ASN A 182 -2.64 -3.28 4.31
C ASN A 182 -1.40 -3.12 5.20
N PHE A 183 -1.38 -3.66 6.44
CA PHE A 183 -0.20 -3.52 7.31
C PHE A 183 1.11 -4.07 6.72
N PRO A 184 1.11 -5.13 5.87
CA PRO A 184 2.35 -5.63 5.28
C PRO A 184 3.05 -4.60 4.39
N ILE A 185 2.26 -3.79 3.66
CA ILE A 185 2.79 -2.71 2.81
C ILE A 185 3.47 -1.65 3.69
N ALA A 186 2.80 -1.22 4.76
CA ALA A 186 3.36 -0.27 5.72
C ALA A 186 4.63 -0.82 6.37
N ALA A 187 4.60 -2.08 6.83
CA ALA A 187 5.76 -2.74 7.42
C ALA A 187 6.95 -2.81 6.44
N LYS A 188 6.69 -3.12 5.17
CA LYS A 188 7.73 -3.16 4.14
C LYS A 188 8.33 -1.78 3.89
N LEU A 189 7.49 -0.77 3.63
CA LEU A 189 7.96 0.58 3.30
C LEU A 189 8.79 1.17 4.43
N ILE A 190 8.32 1.04 5.67
CA ILE A 190 9.03 1.54 6.86
C ILE A 190 10.33 0.74 7.08
N GLY A 191 10.28 -0.59 7.01
CA GLY A 191 11.44 -1.44 7.19
C GLY A 191 12.53 -1.23 6.12
N ASP A 192 12.13 -1.06 4.85
CA ASP A 192 13.06 -0.78 3.75
C ASP A 192 13.74 0.59 3.93
N GLN A 193 13.03 1.61 4.42
CA GLN A 193 13.63 2.91 4.72
C GLN A 193 14.59 2.82 5.91
N TRP A 194 14.20 2.17 7.00
CA TRP A 194 15.07 1.99 8.15
C TRP A 194 16.35 1.23 7.81
N SER A 195 16.26 0.16 7.02
CA SER A 195 17.42 -0.61 6.61
C SER A 195 18.40 0.14 5.70
N ARG A 196 17.95 1.26 5.10
CA ARG A 196 18.81 2.16 4.28
C ARG A 196 19.46 3.28 5.09
N LEU A 197 18.99 3.55 6.30
CA LEU A 197 19.66 4.48 7.20
C LEU A 197 21.02 3.87 7.56
N SER A 198 22.07 4.50 7.07
CA SER A 198 23.45 4.05 7.29
C SER A 198 23.80 4.25 8.78
N GLU A 199 24.51 3.29 9.37
CA GLU A 199 25.09 3.41 10.71
C GLU A 199 25.97 4.66 10.87
N ASP A 200 26.45 5.22 9.75
CA ASP A 200 27.27 6.42 9.76
C ASP A 200 26.50 7.66 10.22
N PHE A 201 25.18 7.73 9.95
CA PHE A 201 24.33 8.80 10.47
C PHE A 201 24.21 8.73 12.01
N GLU A 202 24.05 7.52 12.56
CA GLU A 202 24.02 7.34 14.02
C GLU A 202 25.36 7.69 14.65
N ARG A 203 26.45 7.25 14.04
CA ARG A 203 27.82 7.58 14.51
C ARG A 203 28.08 9.09 14.45
N ALA A 204 27.68 9.76 13.36
CA ALA A 204 27.79 11.19 13.23
C ALA A 204 26.95 11.95 14.27
N ALA A 205 25.71 11.52 14.50
CA ALA A 205 24.85 12.10 15.53
C ALA A 205 25.46 11.95 16.94
N ARG A 206 25.98 10.76 17.28
CA ARG A 206 26.67 10.51 18.56
C ARG A 206 27.94 11.36 18.70
N SER A 207 28.71 11.56 17.64
CA SER A 207 29.90 12.43 17.67
C SER A 207 29.56 13.91 17.89
N LEU A 208 28.35 14.32 17.54
CA LEU A 208 27.81 15.67 17.78
C LEU A 208 27.07 15.81 19.12
N GLY A 209 27.10 14.78 19.98
CA GLY A 209 26.54 14.83 21.33
C GLY A 209 25.08 14.39 21.43
N ALA A 210 24.51 13.76 20.40
CA ALA A 210 23.23 13.10 20.51
C ALA A 210 23.39 11.78 21.30
N GLY A 211 22.81 11.69 22.50
CA GLY A 211 22.81 10.51 23.35
C GLY A 211 21.63 9.60 23.12
#